data_b11c1f315e574cb03dcdc363fc4b1d86
#
_entry.id   b11c1f315e574cb03dcdc363fc4b1d86
#
_cell.length_a   1.000
_cell.length_b   1.000
_cell.length_c   1.000
_cell.angle_alpha   90.00
_cell.angle_beta   90.00
_cell.angle_gamma   90.00
#
_symmetry.space_group_name_H-M   'P 1'
#
loop_
_entity.id
_entity.type
_entity.pdbx_description
1 polymer ?
#
loop_
_entity_poly.entity_id
_entity_poly.type
_entity_poly.pdbx_seq_one_letter_code
_entity_poly.pdbx_strand_id
1 'polypeptide(L)'
;MPHSNLDVSELFAQRQAQRSSMHARHLNEQLVRVLKTIGYDVGFQKGQGQYLYDRDGVRYLDLLSGFGVFAIGRNHPALRHALKSVLDADFPNLVQMDVSTLAGVLAERLIEHAPYMDKVFFANSGAETVEAAIKFARGATGRPGIVHCAHSFHGLSYGALSLTDDWNFRSGFEPLLPGCTAIPFNDLAALDKALSSREVAAFIVEPIQGKGVNMPSDEFLPGAAALCRKYGTL
;
A
#
# COMPACT_ATOMS: atom_id res chain seq x y z
N MET A 1 11.90 36.82 7.63
CA MET A 1 11.12 36.28 8.77
C MET A 1 12.10 35.52 9.64
N PRO A 2 12.14 35.68 10.96
CA PRO A 2 13.02 34.88 11.78
C PRO A 2 12.65 33.42 11.61
N HIS A 3 13.61 32.56 11.31
CA HIS A 3 13.46 31.12 11.31
C HIS A 3 13.08 30.72 12.74
N SER A 4 11.78 30.66 13.07
CA SER A 4 11.34 29.99 14.28
C SER A 4 11.76 28.52 14.11
N ASN A 5 12.68 28.05 14.94
CA ASN A 5 12.98 26.64 15.03
C ASN A 5 11.64 25.94 15.37
N LEU A 6 11.06 25.25 14.40
CA LEU A 6 9.83 24.49 14.59
C LEU A 6 10.19 23.27 15.44
N ASP A 7 9.99 23.37 16.76
CA ASP A 7 10.09 22.22 17.64
C ASP A 7 8.79 21.40 17.52
N VAL A 8 8.87 20.33 16.74
CA VAL A 8 7.73 19.44 16.49
C VAL A 8 7.28 18.74 17.76
N SER A 9 8.20 18.45 18.69
CA SER A 9 7.86 17.80 19.96
C SER A 9 7.06 18.73 20.86
N GLU A 10 7.48 19.99 20.95
CA GLU A 10 6.76 21.02 21.69
C GLU A 10 5.39 21.30 21.08
N LEU A 11 5.31 21.46 19.75
CA LEU A 11 4.05 21.65 19.04
C LEU A 11 3.08 20.48 19.27
N PHE A 12 3.58 19.25 19.23
CA PHE A 12 2.79 18.06 19.50
C PHE A 12 2.23 18.07 20.92
N ALA A 13 3.07 18.36 21.93
CA ALA A 13 2.66 18.41 23.33
C ALA A 13 1.57 19.48 23.57
N GLN A 14 1.73 20.67 23.01
CA GLN A 14 0.79 21.78 23.15
C GLN A 14 -0.58 21.48 22.48
N ARG A 15 -0.59 20.72 21.38
CA ARG A 15 -1.77 20.49 20.56
C ARG A 15 -2.49 19.17 20.83
N GLN A 16 -1.90 18.27 21.58
CA GLN A 16 -2.43 16.92 21.80
C GLN A 16 -3.86 16.91 22.36
N ALA A 17 -4.18 17.81 23.29
CA ALA A 17 -5.54 17.94 23.84
C ALA A 17 -6.59 18.34 22.79
N GLN A 18 -6.19 19.01 21.73
CA GLN A 18 -7.05 19.51 20.66
C GLN A 18 -7.11 18.57 19.45
N ARG A 19 -6.44 17.39 19.48
CA ARG A 19 -6.28 16.51 18.32
C ARG A 19 -7.59 16.17 17.63
N SER A 20 -8.62 15.73 18.38
CA SER A 20 -9.93 15.35 17.81
C SER A 20 -10.71 16.53 17.24
N SER A 21 -10.68 17.70 17.91
CA SER A 21 -11.34 18.90 17.41
C SER A 21 -10.66 19.49 16.17
N MET A 22 -9.32 19.47 16.12
CA MET A 22 -8.59 19.89 14.92
C MET A 22 -8.85 18.94 13.75
N HIS A 23 -8.83 17.64 14.01
CA HIS A 23 -9.07 16.64 12.98
C HIS A 23 -10.50 16.74 12.43
N ALA A 24 -11.51 16.89 13.31
CA ALA A 24 -12.89 17.07 12.89
C ALA A 24 -13.08 18.35 12.06
N ARG A 25 -12.44 19.46 12.45
CA ARG A 25 -12.58 20.74 11.77
C ARG A 25 -11.87 20.82 10.42
N HIS A 26 -10.69 20.22 10.31
CA HIS A 26 -9.79 20.47 9.18
C HIS A 26 -9.49 19.25 8.32
N LEU A 27 -9.88 18.03 8.74
CA LEU A 27 -9.65 16.79 8.00
C LEU A 27 -10.96 16.01 7.80
N ASN A 28 -11.40 15.22 8.79
CA ASN A 28 -12.55 14.33 8.65
C ASN A 28 -13.38 14.24 9.95
N GLU A 29 -14.49 14.95 10.00
CA GLU A 29 -15.42 14.93 11.14
C GLU A 29 -16.06 13.55 11.35
N GLN A 30 -16.45 12.90 10.26
CA GLN A 30 -17.12 11.60 10.32
C GLN A 30 -16.21 10.53 10.92
N LEU A 31 -14.94 10.52 10.54
CA LEU A 31 -13.96 9.61 11.13
C LEU A 31 -13.86 9.80 12.65
N VAL A 32 -13.76 11.05 13.11
CA VAL A 32 -13.69 11.35 14.56
C VAL A 32 -14.96 10.87 15.27
N ARG A 33 -16.12 11.06 14.67
CA ARG A 33 -17.39 10.57 15.22
C ARG A 33 -17.43 9.04 15.35
N VAL A 34 -17.05 8.33 14.28
CA VAL A 34 -16.98 6.86 14.27
C VAL A 34 -16.03 6.36 15.34
N LEU A 35 -14.79 6.87 15.39
CA LEU A 35 -13.80 6.44 16.38
C LEU A 35 -14.28 6.63 17.83
N LYS A 36 -14.94 7.74 18.12
CA LYS A 36 -15.57 7.98 19.43
C LYS A 36 -16.67 6.97 19.73
N THR A 37 -17.54 6.68 18.75
CA THR A 37 -18.66 5.75 18.92
C THR A 37 -18.21 4.33 19.23
N ILE A 38 -17.10 3.89 18.61
CA ILE A 38 -16.56 2.54 18.83
C ILE A 38 -15.53 2.46 19.96
N GLY A 39 -15.29 3.55 20.70
CA GLY A 39 -14.34 3.60 21.80
C GLY A 39 -12.86 3.63 21.41
N TYR A 40 -12.56 3.99 20.16
CA TYR A 40 -11.18 4.08 19.64
C TYR A 40 -10.59 5.49 19.71
N ASP A 41 -11.24 6.43 20.38
CA ASP A 41 -10.71 7.79 20.59
C ASP A 41 -9.62 7.83 21.67
N VAL A 42 -8.70 6.86 21.64
CA VAL A 42 -7.55 6.77 22.53
C VAL A 42 -6.46 7.74 22.07
N GLY A 43 -6.00 8.58 22.96
CA GLY A 43 -4.93 9.55 22.68
C GLY A 43 -3.55 8.94 22.79
N PHE A 44 -3.12 8.13 21.85
CA PHE A 44 -1.77 7.55 21.87
C PHE A 44 -0.70 8.64 21.76
N GLN A 45 0.28 8.58 22.65
CA GLN A 45 1.40 9.53 22.72
C GLN A 45 2.74 8.90 22.36
N LYS A 46 2.89 7.59 22.53
CA LYS A 46 4.14 6.88 22.30
C LYS A 46 3.86 5.55 21.60
N GLY A 47 4.75 5.19 20.67
CA GLY A 47 4.83 3.86 20.10
C GLY A 47 6.24 3.31 20.23
N GLN A 48 6.40 2.05 20.68
CA GLN A 48 7.70 1.41 20.83
C GLN A 48 7.58 -0.10 20.60
N GLY A 49 8.29 -0.62 19.63
CA GLY A 49 8.17 -2.02 19.24
C GLY A 49 6.71 -2.37 18.90
N GLN A 50 6.20 -3.41 19.50
CA GLN A 50 4.81 -3.86 19.31
C GLN A 50 3.78 -3.13 20.19
N TYR A 51 4.15 -2.07 20.90
CA TYR A 51 3.27 -1.43 21.86
C TYR A 51 2.99 0.04 21.53
N LEU A 52 1.75 0.45 21.81
CA LEU A 52 1.30 1.82 21.88
C LEU A 52 1.05 2.20 23.34
N TYR A 53 1.21 3.47 23.66
CA TYR A 53 0.98 4.01 25.00
C TYR A 53 0.11 5.26 24.91
N ASP A 54 -0.93 5.34 25.72
CA ASP A 54 -1.74 6.54 25.81
C ASP A 54 -1.11 7.61 26.74
N ARG A 55 -1.86 8.71 26.94
CA ARG A 55 -1.42 9.82 27.81
C ARG A 55 -1.28 9.44 29.30
N ASP A 56 -2.02 8.42 29.73
CA ASP A 56 -2.03 7.95 31.11
C ASP A 56 -0.97 6.85 31.33
N GLY A 57 -0.19 6.53 30.29
CA GLY A 57 0.87 5.52 30.30
C GLY A 57 0.34 4.08 30.15
N VAL A 58 -0.94 3.91 29.90
CA VAL A 58 -1.50 2.57 29.66
C VAL A 58 -0.94 1.98 28.38
N ARG A 59 -0.49 0.75 28.46
CA ARG A 59 0.15 0.02 27.36
C ARG A 59 -0.86 -0.84 26.60
N TYR A 60 -0.88 -0.71 25.29
CA TYR A 60 -1.71 -1.47 24.36
C TYR A 60 -0.82 -2.28 23.41
N LEU A 61 -1.15 -3.56 23.22
CA LEU A 61 -0.52 -4.38 22.18
C LEU A 61 -1.11 -4.00 20.82
N ASP A 62 -0.25 -3.56 19.90
CA ASP A 62 -0.66 -3.10 18.56
C ASP A 62 -0.70 -4.28 17.57
N LEU A 63 -1.83 -4.98 17.53
CA LEU A 63 -2.05 -6.08 16.57
C LEU A 63 -2.42 -5.59 15.17
N LEU A 64 -2.81 -4.32 15.02
CA LEU A 64 -3.11 -3.73 13.71
C LEU A 64 -1.84 -3.33 12.95
N SER A 65 -0.80 -2.91 13.69
CA SER A 65 0.54 -2.59 13.16
C SER A 65 0.52 -1.61 11.98
N GLY A 66 -0.46 -0.67 11.94
CA GLY A 66 -0.65 0.26 10.82
C GLY A 66 -0.99 -0.45 9.51
N PHE A 67 -1.83 -1.46 9.55
CA PHE A 67 -2.12 -2.38 8.43
C PHE A 67 -0.87 -3.06 7.86
N GLY A 68 0.02 -3.51 8.75
CA GLY A 68 1.26 -4.22 8.40
C GLY A 68 2.47 -3.33 8.09
N VAL A 69 2.32 -2.01 8.10
CA VAL A 69 3.43 -1.06 7.83
C VAL A 69 4.55 -1.18 8.87
N PHE A 70 4.21 -1.42 10.14
CA PHE A 70 5.18 -1.52 11.23
C PHE A 70 5.62 -2.97 11.52
N ALA A 71 5.91 -3.74 10.48
CA ALA A 71 6.28 -5.16 10.59
C ALA A 71 7.48 -5.44 11.53
N ILE A 72 8.44 -4.51 11.64
CA ILE A 72 9.57 -4.60 12.57
C ILE A 72 9.36 -3.82 13.87
N GLY A 73 8.14 -3.36 14.11
CA GLY A 73 7.76 -2.55 15.27
C GLY A 73 7.91 -1.05 15.07
N ARG A 74 7.23 -0.31 15.93
CA ARG A 74 7.22 1.16 15.90
C ARG A 74 8.53 1.73 16.43
N ASN A 75 9.02 2.77 15.78
CA ASN A 75 10.23 3.50 16.16
C ASN A 75 11.45 2.59 16.37
N HIS A 76 11.64 1.61 15.50
CA HIS A 76 12.76 0.67 15.59
C HIS A 76 14.10 1.42 15.65
N PRO A 77 15.00 1.10 16.61
CA PRO A 77 16.24 1.86 16.80
C PRO A 77 17.12 1.96 15.55
N ALA A 78 17.25 0.89 14.79
CA ALA A 78 18.05 0.90 13.56
C ALA A 78 17.46 1.83 12.49
N LEU A 79 16.12 1.88 12.32
CA LEU A 79 15.49 2.83 11.40
C LEU A 79 15.68 4.28 11.83
N ARG A 80 15.55 4.56 13.13
CA ARG A 80 15.80 5.89 13.67
C ARG A 80 17.24 6.32 13.44
N HIS A 81 18.20 5.41 13.64
CA HIS A 81 19.62 5.70 13.40
C HIS A 81 19.86 5.97 11.91
N ALA A 82 19.36 5.12 11.01
CA ALA A 82 19.52 5.30 9.56
C ALA A 82 18.93 6.64 9.08
N LEU A 83 17.72 6.99 9.51
CA LEU A 83 17.08 8.26 9.15
C LEU A 83 17.91 9.46 9.63
N LYS A 84 18.41 9.42 10.88
CA LYS A 84 19.29 10.48 11.40
C LYS A 84 20.58 10.61 10.58
N SER A 85 21.23 9.49 10.25
CA SER A 85 22.47 9.52 9.46
C SER A 85 22.27 10.10 8.05
N VAL A 86 21.11 9.87 7.44
CA VAL A 86 20.76 10.47 6.12
C VAL A 86 20.53 11.97 6.26
N LEU A 87 19.83 12.42 7.30
CA LEU A 87 19.57 13.85 7.54
C LEU A 87 20.86 14.61 7.86
N ASP A 88 21.78 14.00 8.63
CA ASP A 88 23.04 14.60 9.05
C ASP A 88 24.11 14.60 7.93
N ALA A 89 23.91 13.83 6.84
CA ALA A 89 24.89 13.65 5.77
C ALA A 89 24.80 14.67 4.63
N ASP A 90 23.84 15.59 4.67
CA ASP A 90 23.63 16.62 3.62
C ASP A 90 23.60 16.07 2.19
N PHE A 91 23.02 14.88 1.99
CA PHE A 91 22.90 14.30 0.66
C PHE A 91 22.08 15.21 -0.28
N PRO A 92 22.38 15.20 -1.60
CA PRO A 92 21.77 16.13 -2.55
C PRO A 92 20.26 15.89 -2.78
N ASN A 93 19.64 14.95 -2.05
CA ASN A 93 18.21 14.62 -2.12
C ASN A 93 17.75 14.37 -3.58
N LEU A 94 16.74 15.11 -4.05
CA LEU A 94 16.23 14.99 -5.41
C LEU A 94 16.93 16.00 -6.33
N VAL A 95 17.74 15.49 -7.25
CA VAL A 95 18.34 16.29 -8.33
C VAL A 95 17.73 15.85 -9.64
N GLN A 96 17.12 16.78 -10.37
CA GLN A 96 16.60 16.50 -11.72
C GLN A 96 17.75 16.18 -12.68
N MET A 97 17.54 15.22 -13.56
CA MET A 97 18.53 14.77 -14.55
C MET A 97 19.76 14.06 -13.94
N ASP A 98 19.63 13.59 -12.70
CA ASP A 98 20.63 12.77 -12.02
C ASP A 98 20.04 11.44 -11.57
N VAL A 99 20.88 10.49 -11.13
CA VAL A 99 20.50 9.16 -10.67
C VAL A 99 20.78 9.01 -9.17
N SER A 100 19.77 8.60 -8.41
CA SER A 100 19.90 8.41 -6.96
C SER A 100 20.69 7.16 -6.61
N THR A 101 21.84 7.32 -5.95
CA THR A 101 22.65 6.22 -5.44
C THR A 101 21.86 5.35 -4.45
N LEU A 102 21.12 5.95 -3.51
CA LEU A 102 20.35 5.21 -2.50
C LEU A 102 19.23 4.38 -3.13
N ALA A 103 18.56 4.90 -4.17
CA ALA A 103 17.56 4.13 -4.90
C ALA A 103 18.21 2.93 -5.63
N GLY A 104 19.39 3.10 -6.20
CA GLY A 104 20.16 2.02 -6.84
C GLY A 104 20.53 0.91 -5.83
N VAL A 105 21.06 1.28 -4.68
CA VAL A 105 21.40 0.33 -3.60
C VAL A 105 20.15 -0.41 -3.10
N LEU A 106 19.03 0.28 -2.93
CA LEU A 106 17.79 -0.38 -2.53
C LEU A 106 17.28 -1.34 -3.60
N ALA A 107 17.35 -0.95 -4.89
CA ALA A 107 16.95 -1.82 -6.00
C ALA A 107 17.82 -3.09 -6.05
N GLU A 108 19.14 -2.99 -5.89
CA GLU A 108 20.05 -4.11 -5.82
C GLU A 108 19.64 -5.09 -4.71
N ARG A 109 19.38 -4.59 -3.49
CA ARG A 109 18.92 -5.42 -2.37
C ARG A 109 17.58 -6.10 -2.61
N LEU A 110 16.64 -5.45 -3.27
CA LEU A 110 15.36 -6.05 -3.60
C LEU A 110 15.50 -7.16 -4.65
N ILE A 111 16.34 -6.99 -5.66
CA ILE A 111 16.62 -8.02 -6.68
C ILE A 111 17.30 -9.24 -6.08
N GLU A 112 18.18 -9.09 -5.07
CA GLU A 112 18.75 -10.23 -4.33
C GLU A 112 17.67 -11.16 -3.75
N HIS A 113 16.51 -10.59 -3.33
CA HIS A 113 15.37 -11.36 -2.81
C HIS A 113 14.35 -11.78 -3.88
N ALA A 114 14.46 -11.26 -5.08
CA ALA A 114 13.59 -11.57 -6.21
C ALA A 114 14.41 -11.84 -7.48
N PRO A 115 15.25 -12.91 -7.50
CA PRO A 115 16.24 -13.16 -8.56
C PRO A 115 15.62 -13.48 -9.93
N TYR A 116 14.31 -13.60 -10.01
CA TYR A 116 13.54 -13.75 -11.26
C TYR A 116 13.13 -12.38 -11.86
N MET A 117 13.50 -11.28 -11.24
CA MET A 117 13.27 -9.91 -11.70
C MET A 117 14.59 -9.21 -12.02
N ASP A 118 14.58 -8.33 -13.03
CA ASP A 118 15.77 -7.60 -13.47
C ASP A 118 15.80 -6.16 -12.97
N LYS A 119 14.64 -5.55 -12.72
CA LYS A 119 14.52 -4.13 -12.41
C LYS A 119 13.43 -3.85 -11.40
N VAL A 120 13.56 -2.72 -10.70
CA VAL A 120 12.62 -2.21 -9.72
C VAL A 120 12.08 -0.86 -10.19
N PHE A 121 10.79 -0.67 -10.04
CA PHE A 121 10.13 0.64 -10.19
C PHE A 121 9.62 1.10 -8.83
N PHE A 122 10.08 2.26 -8.37
CA PHE A 122 9.66 2.86 -7.10
C PHE A 122 8.52 3.85 -7.30
N ALA A 123 7.57 3.85 -6.39
CA ALA A 123 6.48 4.82 -6.30
C ALA A 123 6.25 5.21 -4.83
N ASN A 124 5.39 6.20 -4.59
CA ASN A 124 5.16 6.71 -3.23
C ASN A 124 4.08 5.92 -2.47
N SER A 125 3.27 5.13 -3.17
CA SER A 125 2.19 4.36 -2.56
C SER A 125 1.91 3.06 -3.32
N GLY A 126 1.24 2.10 -2.66
CA GLY A 126 0.76 0.89 -3.31
C GLY A 126 -0.21 1.17 -4.46
N ALA A 127 -1.10 2.16 -4.34
CA ALA A 127 -1.98 2.55 -5.42
C ALA A 127 -1.19 3.02 -6.67
N GLU A 128 -0.16 3.83 -6.49
CA GLU A 128 0.70 4.27 -7.60
C GLU A 128 1.46 3.11 -8.26
N THR A 129 1.91 2.13 -7.48
CA THR A 129 2.55 0.92 -8.06
C THR A 129 1.57 0.08 -8.86
N VAL A 130 0.32 -0.03 -8.42
CA VAL A 130 -0.74 -0.70 -9.19
C VAL A 130 -1.07 0.06 -10.47
N GLU A 131 -1.17 1.41 -10.43
CA GLU A 131 -1.32 2.23 -11.65
C GLU A 131 -0.17 2.01 -12.65
N ALA A 132 1.07 1.96 -12.14
CA ALA A 132 2.23 1.68 -12.97
C ALA A 132 2.18 0.26 -13.57
N ALA A 133 1.79 -0.76 -12.77
CA ALA A 133 1.64 -2.13 -13.23
C ALA A 133 0.61 -2.24 -14.37
N ILE A 134 -0.55 -1.59 -14.25
CA ILE A 134 -1.57 -1.53 -15.31
C ILE A 134 -0.98 -0.92 -16.60
N LYS A 135 -0.27 0.21 -16.47
CA LYS A 135 0.32 0.91 -17.61
C LYS A 135 1.42 0.08 -18.28
N PHE A 136 2.32 -0.50 -17.49
CA PHE A 136 3.39 -1.33 -18.03
C PHE A 136 2.85 -2.59 -18.70
N ALA A 137 1.86 -3.25 -18.11
CA ALA A 137 1.24 -4.43 -18.69
C ALA A 137 0.57 -4.10 -20.04
N ARG A 138 -0.23 -3.05 -20.09
CA ARG A 138 -0.87 -2.61 -21.35
C ARG A 138 0.16 -2.16 -22.39
N GLY A 139 1.18 -1.41 -21.99
CA GLY A 139 2.24 -0.95 -22.89
C GLY A 139 3.09 -2.08 -23.45
N ALA A 140 3.43 -3.08 -22.64
CA ALA A 140 4.24 -4.21 -23.05
C ALA A 140 3.50 -5.23 -23.92
N THR A 141 2.20 -5.43 -23.69
CA THR A 141 1.40 -6.45 -24.39
C THR A 141 0.55 -5.90 -25.53
N GLY A 142 0.28 -4.61 -25.55
CA GLY A 142 -0.71 -3.98 -26.45
C GLY A 142 -2.15 -4.35 -26.15
N ARG A 143 -2.44 -5.02 -25.02
CA ARG A 143 -3.76 -5.55 -24.66
C ARG A 143 -4.45 -4.64 -23.63
N PRO A 144 -5.79 -4.46 -23.70
CA PRO A 144 -6.51 -3.57 -22.80
C PRO A 144 -6.94 -4.22 -21.47
N GLY A 145 -7.11 -5.54 -21.43
CA GLY A 145 -7.74 -6.25 -20.32
C GLY A 145 -6.85 -6.41 -19.10
N ILE A 146 -7.42 -6.25 -17.92
CA ILE A 146 -6.78 -6.59 -16.63
C ILE A 146 -7.75 -7.49 -15.86
N VAL A 147 -7.28 -8.63 -15.39
CA VAL A 147 -8.06 -9.54 -14.54
C VAL A 147 -7.58 -9.41 -13.09
N HIS A 148 -8.50 -9.43 -12.15
CA HIS A 148 -8.23 -9.45 -10.71
C HIS A 148 -9.18 -10.42 -9.99
N CYS A 149 -8.94 -10.67 -8.71
CA CYS A 149 -9.81 -11.54 -7.93
C CYS A 149 -10.95 -10.76 -7.25
N ALA A 150 -12.08 -11.41 -7.05
CA ALA A 150 -13.15 -10.91 -6.21
C ALA A 150 -12.65 -10.66 -4.78
N HIS A 151 -13.23 -9.68 -4.08
CA HIS A 151 -12.87 -9.23 -2.73
C HIS A 151 -11.45 -8.66 -2.61
N SER A 152 -10.76 -8.36 -3.70
CA SER A 152 -9.42 -7.76 -3.72
C SER A 152 -9.41 -6.30 -3.24
N PHE A 153 -8.25 -5.88 -2.72
CA PHE A 153 -7.97 -4.47 -2.45
C PHE A 153 -6.62 -4.07 -3.05
N HIS A 154 -6.66 -3.25 -4.09
CA HIS A 154 -5.45 -2.82 -4.83
C HIS A 154 -5.16 -1.33 -4.70
N GLY A 155 -6.01 -0.56 -4.05
CA GLY A 155 -5.85 0.88 -3.85
C GLY A 155 -7.10 1.68 -4.23
N LEU A 156 -7.03 3.01 -4.07
CA LEU A 156 -8.17 3.92 -4.22
C LEU A 156 -7.96 5.02 -5.29
N SER A 157 -6.85 5.03 -6.03
CA SER A 157 -6.76 5.79 -7.28
C SER A 157 -7.59 5.12 -8.37
N TYR A 158 -8.00 5.84 -9.42
CA TYR A 158 -9.01 5.33 -10.36
C TYR A 158 -8.67 3.99 -11.01
N GLY A 159 -7.44 3.77 -11.46
CA GLY A 159 -7.02 2.48 -12.00
C GLY A 159 -6.95 1.39 -10.94
N ALA A 160 -6.37 1.68 -9.77
CA ALA A 160 -6.31 0.74 -8.66
C ALA A 160 -7.70 0.44 -8.08
N LEU A 161 -8.59 1.44 -8.01
CA LEU A 161 -9.98 1.28 -7.59
C LEU A 161 -10.77 0.38 -8.54
N SER A 162 -10.43 0.41 -9.83
CA SER A 162 -11.04 -0.47 -10.83
C SER A 162 -10.75 -1.96 -10.60
N LEU A 163 -9.69 -2.26 -9.84
CA LEU A 163 -9.27 -3.61 -9.44
C LEU A 163 -9.60 -3.92 -7.98
N THR A 164 -10.14 -2.97 -7.23
CA THR A 164 -10.62 -3.17 -5.85
C THR A 164 -12.08 -3.60 -5.90
N ASP A 165 -12.35 -4.86 -5.51
CA ASP A 165 -13.69 -5.43 -5.60
C ASP A 165 -14.45 -5.27 -4.27
N ASP A 166 -14.82 -4.03 -3.98
CA ASP A 166 -15.67 -3.69 -2.85
C ASP A 166 -16.54 -2.48 -3.20
N TRP A 167 -17.85 -2.71 -3.19
CA TRP A 167 -18.85 -1.68 -3.48
C TRP A 167 -18.72 -0.43 -2.61
N ASN A 168 -18.36 -0.58 -1.34
CA ASN A 168 -18.25 0.56 -0.43
C ASN A 168 -17.14 1.54 -0.84
N PHE A 169 -16.08 1.06 -1.51
CA PHE A 169 -15.03 1.93 -2.05
C PHE A 169 -15.34 2.46 -3.44
N ARG A 170 -16.11 1.71 -4.25
CA ARG A 170 -16.39 2.05 -5.66
C ARG A 170 -17.58 2.98 -5.83
N SER A 171 -18.57 2.88 -4.95
CA SER A 171 -19.83 3.60 -5.06
C SER A 171 -19.62 5.12 -5.14
N GLY A 172 -20.17 5.74 -6.18
CA GLY A 172 -20.07 7.16 -6.44
C GLY A 172 -18.85 7.63 -7.24
N PHE A 173 -17.98 6.71 -7.65
CA PHE A 173 -16.76 7.02 -8.43
C PHE A 173 -16.79 6.45 -9.87
N GLU A 174 -17.91 5.96 -10.31
CA GLU A 174 -18.05 5.44 -11.69
C GLU A 174 -18.23 6.56 -12.72
N PRO A 175 -17.79 6.39 -13.98
CA PRO A 175 -17.21 5.16 -14.53
C PRO A 175 -15.74 4.95 -14.15
N LEU A 176 -15.39 3.69 -13.83
CA LEU A 176 -14.02 3.28 -13.54
C LEU A 176 -13.25 2.93 -14.82
N LEU A 177 -11.97 2.55 -14.70
CA LEU A 177 -11.12 2.17 -15.83
C LEU A 177 -11.73 0.97 -16.57
N PRO A 178 -11.99 1.08 -17.89
CA PRO A 178 -12.56 -0.02 -18.65
C PRO A 178 -11.56 -1.18 -18.84
N GLY A 179 -12.12 -2.38 -19.08
CA GLY A 179 -11.33 -3.59 -19.33
C GLY A 179 -10.85 -4.31 -18.07
N CYS A 180 -11.31 -3.92 -16.89
CA CYS A 180 -11.03 -4.61 -15.63
C CYS A 180 -12.13 -5.64 -15.33
N THR A 181 -11.75 -6.90 -15.05
CA THR A 181 -12.68 -8.02 -14.83
C THR A 181 -12.32 -8.77 -13.56
N ALA A 182 -13.29 -8.93 -12.66
CA ALA A 182 -13.15 -9.75 -11.46
C ALA A 182 -13.45 -11.23 -11.78
N ILE A 183 -12.67 -12.13 -11.17
CA ILE A 183 -12.94 -13.58 -11.14
C ILE A 183 -13.00 -14.05 -9.69
N PRO A 184 -13.66 -15.18 -9.37
CA PRO A 184 -13.60 -15.74 -8.03
C PRO A 184 -12.15 -16.07 -7.61
N PHE A 185 -11.81 -15.80 -6.36
CA PHE A 185 -10.52 -16.23 -5.79
C PHE A 185 -10.47 -17.76 -5.70
N ASN A 186 -9.32 -18.37 -5.96
CA ASN A 186 -9.12 -19.83 -6.05
C ASN A 186 -9.83 -20.54 -7.21
N ASP A 187 -10.28 -19.82 -8.26
CA ASP A 187 -10.94 -20.42 -9.42
C ASP A 187 -10.05 -20.35 -10.67
N LEU A 188 -9.26 -21.40 -10.89
CA LEU A 188 -8.41 -21.54 -12.09
C LEU A 188 -9.21 -21.70 -13.38
N ALA A 189 -10.42 -22.27 -13.32
CA ALA A 189 -11.28 -22.41 -14.51
C ALA A 189 -11.82 -21.06 -14.97
N ALA A 190 -12.24 -20.21 -14.03
CA ALA A 190 -12.61 -18.83 -14.32
C ALA A 190 -11.44 -18.02 -14.89
N LEU A 191 -10.24 -18.21 -14.36
CA LEU A 191 -9.02 -17.57 -14.87
C LEU A 191 -8.71 -18.06 -16.30
N ASP A 192 -8.68 -19.37 -16.57
CA ASP A 192 -8.44 -19.93 -17.90
C ASP A 192 -9.43 -19.37 -18.93
N LYS A 193 -10.72 -19.32 -18.56
CA LYS A 193 -11.77 -18.73 -19.40
C LYS A 193 -11.52 -17.24 -19.68
N ALA A 194 -11.17 -16.46 -18.68
CA ALA A 194 -10.91 -15.03 -18.84
C ALA A 194 -9.69 -14.76 -19.74
N LEU A 195 -8.62 -15.56 -19.60
CA LEU A 195 -7.38 -15.40 -20.38
C LEU A 195 -7.49 -15.97 -21.81
N SER A 196 -8.45 -16.83 -22.09
CA SER A 196 -8.59 -17.51 -23.40
C SER A 196 -8.81 -16.57 -24.58
N SER A 197 -9.34 -15.38 -24.34
CA SER A 197 -9.50 -14.32 -25.36
C SER A 197 -8.16 -13.79 -25.88
N ARG A 198 -7.08 -13.92 -25.11
CA ARG A 198 -5.75 -13.32 -25.34
C ARG A 198 -5.75 -11.78 -25.38
N GLU A 199 -6.81 -11.15 -24.88
CA GLU A 199 -6.94 -9.69 -24.75
C GLU A 199 -6.55 -9.17 -23.37
N VAL A 200 -6.13 -10.06 -22.46
CA VAL A 200 -5.75 -9.72 -21.09
C VAL A 200 -4.25 -9.43 -21.03
N ALA A 201 -3.91 -8.20 -20.61
CA ALA A 201 -2.54 -7.74 -20.40
C ALA A 201 -1.90 -8.34 -19.14
N ALA A 202 -2.64 -8.32 -18.02
CA ALA A 202 -2.15 -8.83 -16.74
C ALA A 202 -3.25 -9.45 -15.88
N PHE A 203 -2.83 -10.40 -15.04
CA PHE A 203 -3.58 -10.86 -13.88
C PHE A 203 -2.95 -10.30 -12.62
N ILE A 204 -3.69 -9.47 -11.88
CA ILE A 204 -3.23 -8.87 -10.62
C ILE A 204 -3.90 -9.58 -9.45
N VAL A 205 -3.10 -10.10 -8.54
CA VAL A 205 -3.57 -10.94 -7.44
C VAL A 205 -2.80 -10.66 -6.14
N GLU A 206 -3.51 -10.68 -5.01
CA GLU A 206 -2.91 -10.71 -3.68
C GLU A 206 -2.59 -12.17 -3.31
N PRO A 207 -1.37 -12.52 -2.92
CA PRO A 207 -1.06 -13.87 -2.44
C PRO A 207 -1.90 -14.28 -1.23
N ILE A 208 -2.17 -13.34 -0.34
CA ILE A 208 -3.13 -13.42 0.75
C ILE A 208 -3.94 -12.13 0.68
N GLN A 209 -5.25 -12.23 0.51
CA GLN A 209 -6.06 -11.02 0.44
C GLN A 209 -6.03 -10.28 1.79
N GLY A 210 -5.54 -9.04 1.77
CA GLY A 210 -5.40 -8.22 2.97
C GLY A 210 -6.75 -7.96 3.66
N LYS A 211 -7.80 -7.79 2.88
CA LYS A 211 -9.17 -7.73 3.37
C LYS A 211 -9.75 -9.15 3.45
N GLY A 212 -10.16 -9.57 4.65
CA GLY A 212 -10.77 -10.88 4.89
C GLY A 212 -9.79 -12.01 5.12
N VAL A 213 -8.47 -11.80 4.89
CA VAL A 213 -7.42 -12.81 5.07
C VAL A 213 -7.75 -14.12 4.32
N ASN A 214 -8.27 -13.99 3.09
CA ASN A 214 -8.54 -15.16 2.27
C ASN A 214 -7.21 -15.74 1.77
N MET A 215 -7.02 -17.04 2.02
CA MET A 215 -5.81 -17.78 1.67
C MET A 215 -5.98 -18.49 0.33
N PRO A 216 -4.96 -18.51 -0.54
CA PRO A 216 -5.00 -19.33 -1.74
C PRO A 216 -4.86 -20.81 -1.39
N SER A 217 -5.43 -21.70 -2.23
CA SER A 217 -5.05 -23.10 -2.21
C SER A 217 -3.63 -23.28 -2.75
N ASP A 218 -2.99 -24.39 -2.41
CA ASP A 218 -1.60 -24.65 -2.81
C ASP A 218 -1.42 -24.65 -4.34
N GLU A 219 -2.46 -25.03 -5.09
CA GLU A 219 -2.44 -25.10 -6.55
C GLU A 219 -2.73 -23.76 -7.23
N PHE A 220 -3.37 -22.81 -6.54
CA PHE A 220 -3.92 -21.62 -7.19
C PHE A 220 -2.84 -20.71 -7.80
N LEU A 221 -1.87 -20.28 -7.04
CA LEU A 221 -0.83 -19.37 -7.55
C LEU A 221 0.08 -20.03 -8.60
N PRO A 222 0.55 -21.29 -8.42
CA PRO A 222 1.30 -21.98 -9.47
C PRO A 222 0.48 -22.22 -10.74
N GLY A 223 -0.81 -22.57 -10.60
CA GLY A 223 -1.75 -22.75 -11.71
C GLY A 223 -2.01 -21.45 -12.46
N ALA A 224 -2.24 -20.35 -11.74
CA ALA A 224 -2.41 -19.03 -12.31
C ALA A 224 -1.17 -18.60 -13.12
N ALA A 225 0.02 -18.79 -12.57
CA ALA A 225 1.28 -18.50 -13.27
C ALA A 225 1.43 -19.35 -14.56
N ALA A 226 1.02 -20.61 -14.53
CA ALA A 226 1.02 -21.48 -15.71
C ALA A 226 0.05 -20.99 -16.78
N LEU A 227 -1.16 -20.58 -16.39
CA LEU A 227 -2.17 -20.03 -17.30
C LEU A 227 -1.71 -18.68 -17.90
N CYS A 228 -1.12 -17.81 -17.09
CA CYS A 228 -0.55 -16.55 -17.59
C CYS A 228 0.51 -16.80 -18.66
N ARG A 229 1.44 -17.73 -18.43
CA ARG A 229 2.44 -18.13 -19.46
C ARG A 229 1.80 -18.71 -20.72
N LYS A 230 0.78 -19.57 -20.57
CA LYS A 230 0.05 -20.18 -21.71
C LYS A 230 -0.57 -19.13 -22.64
N TYR A 231 -1.10 -18.06 -22.08
CA TYR A 231 -1.81 -17.01 -22.83
C TYR A 231 -0.98 -15.77 -23.11
N GLY A 232 0.26 -15.69 -22.61
CA GLY A 232 1.13 -14.51 -22.74
C GLY A 232 0.56 -13.32 -21.97
N THR A 233 -0.06 -13.56 -20.82
CA THR A 233 -0.53 -12.57 -19.84
C THR A 233 0.53 -12.39 -18.77
N LEU A 234 0.78 -11.15 -18.33
CA LEU A 234 1.74 -10.82 -17.28
C LEU A 234 1.17 -11.05 -15.88
#